data_542e2049e94306685ecaf372549ed72c
#
_entry.id   542e2049e94306685ecaf372549ed72c
#
_cell.length_a   1.000
_cell.length_b   1.000
_cell.length_c   1.000
_cell.angle_alpha   90.00
_cell.angle_beta   90.00
_cell.angle_gamma   90.00
#
_symmetry.space_group_name_H-M   'P 1'
#
loop_
_entity.id
_entity.type
_entity.pdbx_description
1 polymer ?
#
loop_
_entity_poly.entity_id
_entity_poly.type
_entity_poly.pdbx_seq_one_letter_code
_entity_poly.pdbx_strand_id
1 'polypeptide(L)'
;LDRNGLILASSVPAASIWAIPEDVDDQQPTVRERLKQAARLMDMPLDRLLARFSDEDKSFVWIKRQLDWDVGQKIMALGIKGIYLRKEYKREYPEGESVAHVVGFTNVEDHGQEGMELAFDSELAGKAGSLRVIKDGRGRVVQGIGAETPPEDGRDIQLSIDSKVQFFAYQKLRDTVIANKAKAGSVVVLDAHTG
;
A
#
# COMPACT_ATOMS: atom_id res chain seq x y z
N LEU A 1 14.88 9.37 -0.35
CA LEU A 1 15.49 9.99 -1.54
C LEU A 1 16.93 9.51 -1.70
N ASP A 2 17.46 9.52 -2.92
CA ASP A 2 18.88 9.37 -3.19
C ASP A 2 19.65 10.68 -2.89
N ARG A 3 20.98 10.67 -3.05
CA ARG A 3 21.83 11.86 -2.83
C ARG A 3 21.50 13.07 -3.71
N ASN A 4 20.83 12.85 -4.83
CA ASN A 4 20.45 13.85 -5.82
C ASN A 4 18.98 14.27 -5.71
N GLY A 5 18.25 13.73 -4.73
CA GLY A 5 16.81 13.99 -4.53
C GLY A 5 15.89 13.10 -5.39
N LEU A 6 16.41 12.04 -6.04
CA LEU A 6 15.59 11.08 -6.75
C LEU A 6 14.80 10.22 -5.76
N ILE A 7 13.53 9.95 -6.06
CA ILE A 7 12.64 9.18 -5.20
C ILE A 7 13.02 7.70 -5.25
N LEU A 8 13.42 7.13 -4.11
CA LEU A 8 13.67 5.69 -3.92
C LEU A 8 12.44 4.96 -3.39
N ALA A 9 11.68 5.63 -2.54
CA ALA A 9 10.41 5.16 -2.01
C ALA A 9 9.49 6.35 -1.74
N SER A 10 8.19 6.21 -2.00
CA SER A 10 7.19 7.22 -1.69
C SER A 10 5.87 6.61 -1.29
N SER A 11 5.14 7.29 -0.39
CA SER A 11 3.77 6.94 -0.07
C SER A 11 2.82 7.58 -1.07
N VAL A 12 2.02 6.77 -1.75
CA VAL A 12 0.99 7.23 -2.67
C VAL A 12 -0.40 6.91 -2.14
N PRO A 13 -1.42 7.75 -2.42
CA PRO A 13 -2.79 7.45 -2.01
C PRO A 13 -3.27 6.13 -2.59
N ALA A 14 -3.89 5.31 -1.74
CA ALA A 14 -4.47 4.02 -2.08
C ALA A 14 -5.90 3.91 -1.55
N ALA A 15 -6.69 3.06 -2.18
CA ALA A 15 -8.06 2.77 -1.80
C ALA A 15 -8.14 1.39 -1.15
N SER A 16 -8.71 1.32 0.04
CA SER A 16 -9.02 0.07 0.70
C SER A 16 -10.53 -0.12 0.75
N ILE A 17 -10.99 -1.21 0.17
CA ILE A 17 -12.42 -1.54 0.08
C ILE A 17 -12.79 -2.45 1.25
N TRP A 18 -13.83 -2.08 1.96
CA TRP A 18 -14.40 -2.84 3.06
C TRP A 18 -15.91 -2.92 2.95
N ALA A 19 -16.52 -3.83 3.65
CA ALA A 19 -17.95 -4.00 3.65
C ALA A 19 -18.55 -4.27 5.03
N ILE A 20 -19.84 -4.00 5.14
CA ILE A 20 -20.74 -4.50 6.18
C ILE A 20 -21.54 -5.63 5.53
N PRO A 21 -21.25 -6.92 5.83
CA PRO A 21 -21.88 -8.05 5.16
C PRO A 21 -23.43 -8.01 5.22
N GLU A 22 -24.02 -7.70 6.36
CA GLU A 22 -25.46 -7.56 6.58
C GLU A 22 -26.15 -6.58 5.59
N ASP A 23 -25.42 -5.55 5.14
CA ASP A 23 -25.96 -4.54 4.23
C ASP A 23 -25.87 -4.90 2.74
N VAL A 24 -25.14 -5.98 2.39
CA VAL A 24 -24.91 -6.40 0.99
C VAL A 24 -25.91 -7.48 0.60
N ASP A 25 -26.88 -7.12 -0.25
CA ASP A 25 -27.85 -8.08 -0.80
C ASP A 25 -27.29 -8.75 -2.06
N ASP A 26 -26.48 -9.78 -1.88
CA ASP A 26 -25.81 -10.51 -2.97
C ASP A 26 -26.77 -11.45 -3.72
N GLN A 27 -28.00 -11.67 -3.22
CA GLN A 27 -29.02 -12.47 -3.87
C GLN A 27 -29.74 -11.68 -4.97
N GLN A 28 -29.75 -10.35 -4.89
CA GLN A 28 -30.38 -9.52 -5.89
C GLN A 28 -29.58 -9.53 -7.22
N PRO A 29 -30.18 -9.89 -8.37
CA PRO A 29 -29.46 -10.03 -9.64
C PRO A 29 -28.67 -8.79 -10.07
N THR A 30 -29.25 -7.59 -9.84
CA THR A 30 -28.60 -6.32 -10.18
C THR A 30 -27.38 -6.05 -9.30
N VAL A 31 -27.44 -6.36 -8.01
CA VAL A 31 -26.31 -6.23 -7.08
C VAL A 31 -25.24 -7.26 -7.43
N ARG A 32 -25.64 -8.49 -7.73
CA ARG A 32 -24.70 -9.57 -8.11
C ARG A 32 -23.92 -9.22 -9.36
N GLU A 33 -24.54 -8.59 -10.37
CA GLU A 33 -23.80 -8.14 -11.56
C GLU A 33 -22.80 -7.01 -11.24
N ARG A 34 -23.17 -6.06 -10.36
CA ARG A 34 -22.25 -5.03 -9.86
C ARG A 34 -21.10 -5.62 -9.04
N LEU A 35 -21.37 -6.63 -8.19
CA LEU A 35 -20.35 -7.36 -7.45
C LEU A 35 -19.36 -8.07 -8.38
N LYS A 36 -19.85 -8.62 -9.49
CA LYS A 36 -19.01 -9.24 -10.53
C LYS A 36 -18.09 -8.20 -11.21
N GLN A 37 -18.60 -7.00 -11.48
CA GLN A 37 -17.80 -5.91 -12.00
C GLN A 37 -16.76 -5.45 -10.97
N ALA A 38 -17.14 -5.29 -9.70
CA ALA A 38 -16.22 -4.95 -8.62
C ALA A 38 -15.11 -6.00 -8.45
N ALA A 39 -15.47 -7.29 -8.51
CA ALA A 39 -14.50 -8.40 -8.44
C ALA A 39 -13.47 -8.34 -9.56
N ARG A 40 -13.90 -8.04 -10.80
CA ARG A 40 -13.00 -7.84 -11.95
C ARG A 40 -12.07 -6.64 -11.75
N LEU A 41 -12.60 -5.50 -11.28
CA LEU A 41 -11.79 -4.32 -10.99
C LEU A 41 -10.74 -4.57 -9.90
N MET A 42 -11.03 -5.45 -8.96
CA MET A 42 -10.12 -5.86 -7.89
C MET A 42 -9.20 -7.01 -8.26
N ASP A 43 -9.28 -7.53 -9.49
CA ASP A 43 -8.55 -8.74 -9.91
C ASP A 43 -8.72 -9.88 -8.89
N MET A 44 -9.99 -10.22 -8.62
CA MET A 44 -10.35 -11.24 -7.63
C MET A 44 -11.51 -12.10 -8.18
N PRO A 45 -11.51 -13.43 -7.93
CA PRO A 45 -12.65 -14.29 -8.27
C PRO A 45 -13.92 -13.85 -7.52
N LEU A 46 -15.07 -13.87 -8.22
CA LEU A 46 -16.36 -13.51 -7.62
C LEU A 46 -16.67 -14.34 -6.36
N ASP A 47 -16.43 -15.65 -6.41
CA ASP A 47 -16.69 -16.54 -5.27
C ASP A 47 -15.88 -16.15 -4.04
N ARG A 48 -14.64 -15.68 -4.22
CA ARG A 48 -13.82 -15.17 -3.13
C ARG A 48 -14.38 -13.88 -2.55
N LEU A 49 -14.95 -13.02 -3.40
CA LEU A 49 -15.63 -11.80 -2.95
C LEU A 49 -16.89 -12.16 -2.14
N LEU A 50 -17.75 -13.05 -2.67
CA LEU A 50 -18.97 -13.48 -2.00
C LEU A 50 -18.67 -14.18 -0.66
N ALA A 51 -17.62 -14.97 -0.58
CA ALA A 51 -17.18 -15.60 0.66
C ALA A 51 -16.82 -14.58 1.78
N ARG A 52 -16.55 -13.31 1.43
CA ARG A 52 -16.36 -12.25 2.43
C ARG A 52 -17.64 -11.82 3.12
N PHE A 53 -18.79 -12.09 2.51
CA PHE A 53 -20.11 -11.74 3.04
C PHE A 53 -20.81 -12.89 3.76
N SER A 54 -20.24 -14.10 3.77
CA SER A 54 -20.86 -15.29 4.36
C SER A 54 -21.04 -15.24 5.88
N ASP A 55 -20.37 -14.34 6.56
CA ASP A 55 -20.47 -14.13 8.01
C ASP A 55 -21.20 -12.79 8.26
N GLU A 56 -22.53 -12.87 8.28
CA GLU A 56 -23.43 -11.71 8.44
C GLU A 56 -23.34 -11.07 9.85
N ASP A 57 -22.83 -11.80 10.83
CA ASP A 57 -22.63 -11.27 12.19
C ASP A 57 -21.47 -10.24 12.24
N LYS A 58 -20.62 -10.20 11.24
CA LYS A 58 -19.53 -9.21 11.15
C LYS A 58 -20.04 -7.85 10.72
N SER A 59 -19.83 -6.86 11.58
CA SER A 59 -20.11 -5.45 11.25
C SER A 59 -19.05 -4.82 10.34
N PHE A 60 -17.95 -5.52 10.06
CA PHE A 60 -16.83 -5.02 9.25
C PHE A 60 -16.00 -6.16 8.67
N VAL A 61 -15.72 -6.09 7.37
CA VAL A 61 -14.81 -7.01 6.70
C VAL A 61 -13.99 -6.29 5.63
N TRP A 62 -12.68 -6.49 5.63
CA TRP A 62 -11.83 -6.05 4.53
C TRP A 62 -12.07 -6.94 3.31
N ILE A 63 -12.35 -6.31 2.16
CA ILE A 63 -12.43 -7.00 0.87
C ILE A 63 -11.06 -7.04 0.21
N LYS A 64 -10.50 -5.86 -0.08
CA LYS A 64 -9.15 -5.72 -0.64
C LYS A 64 -8.57 -4.38 -0.21
N ARG A 65 -7.31 -4.39 0.21
CA ARG A 65 -6.58 -3.21 0.66
C ARG A 65 -5.56 -2.75 -0.37
N GLN A 66 -5.17 -1.50 -0.28
CA GLN A 66 -4.09 -0.87 -1.05
C GLN A 66 -4.25 -0.98 -2.58
N LEU A 67 -5.51 -0.90 -3.06
CA LEU A 67 -5.80 -0.74 -4.48
C LEU A 67 -5.37 0.65 -4.96
N ASP A 68 -5.13 0.76 -6.26
CA ASP A 68 -4.97 2.08 -6.88
C ASP A 68 -6.20 2.94 -6.64
N TRP A 69 -5.98 4.23 -6.36
CA TRP A 69 -7.05 5.15 -5.99
C TRP A 69 -8.18 5.18 -7.02
N ASP A 70 -7.83 5.22 -8.31
CA ASP A 70 -8.81 5.25 -9.41
C ASP A 70 -9.67 3.98 -9.49
N VAL A 71 -9.09 2.82 -9.15
CA VAL A 71 -9.82 1.55 -9.08
C VAL A 71 -10.84 1.60 -7.95
N GLY A 72 -10.44 2.13 -6.79
CA GLY A 72 -11.35 2.34 -5.66
C GLY A 72 -12.54 3.23 -6.04
N GLN A 73 -12.29 4.36 -6.71
CA GLN A 73 -13.34 5.27 -7.17
C GLN A 73 -14.31 4.60 -8.16
N LYS A 74 -13.80 3.79 -9.10
CA LYS A 74 -14.64 3.01 -10.03
C LYS A 74 -15.53 2.02 -9.30
N ILE A 75 -15.03 1.37 -8.24
CA ILE A 75 -15.82 0.45 -7.43
C ILE A 75 -16.94 1.20 -6.69
N MET A 76 -16.65 2.37 -6.10
CA MET A 76 -17.65 3.19 -5.43
C MET A 76 -18.73 3.70 -6.40
N ALA A 77 -18.36 4.01 -7.65
CA ALA A 77 -19.30 4.43 -8.69
C ALA A 77 -20.33 3.35 -9.06
N LEU A 78 -20.08 2.07 -8.76
CA LEU A 78 -21.05 0.99 -8.94
C LEU A 78 -22.25 1.11 -7.97
N GLY A 79 -22.13 1.90 -6.91
CA GLY A 79 -23.20 2.18 -5.97
C GLY A 79 -23.74 0.92 -5.26
N ILE A 80 -22.87 0.02 -4.81
CA ILE A 80 -23.23 -1.19 -4.08
C ILE A 80 -23.42 -0.82 -2.60
N LYS A 81 -24.66 -0.97 -2.10
CA LYS A 81 -24.95 -0.77 -0.68
C LYS A 81 -24.12 -1.75 0.16
N GLY A 82 -23.61 -1.29 1.29
CA GLY A 82 -22.80 -2.12 2.19
C GLY A 82 -21.33 -2.21 1.82
N ILE A 83 -20.88 -1.63 0.68
CA ILE A 83 -19.48 -1.54 0.30
C ILE A 83 -19.01 -0.10 0.45
N TYR A 84 -17.85 0.08 1.05
CA TYR A 84 -17.28 1.37 1.39
C TYR A 84 -15.80 1.44 1.01
N LEU A 85 -15.30 2.66 0.85
CA LEU A 85 -13.90 2.95 0.58
C LEU A 85 -13.30 3.68 1.79
N ARG A 86 -12.12 3.25 2.19
CA ARG A 86 -11.24 3.97 3.11
C ARG A 86 -9.99 4.41 2.37
N LYS A 87 -9.63 5.67 2.50
CA LYS A 87 -8.35 6.18 2.02
C LYS A 87 -7.24 5.64 2.92
N GLU A 88 -6.27 4.98 2.31
CA GLU A 88 -5.02 4.54 2.91
C GLU A 88 -3.86 5.05 2.04
N TYR A 89 -2.66 4.66 2.39
CA TYR A 89 -1.48 4.89 1.57
C TYR A 89 -0.85 3.53 1.26
N LYS A 90 -0.10 3.47 0.17
CA LYS A 90 0.79 2.34 -0.13
C LYS A 90 2.16 2.88 -0.46
N ARG A 91 3.18 2.11 -0.13
CA ARG A 91 4.55 2.43 -0.46
C ARG A 91 4.85 1.99 -1.89
N GLU A 92 5.42 2.85 -2.70
CA GLU A 92 5.91 2.56 -4.04
C GLU A 92 7.42 2.75 -4.09
N TYR A 93 8.09 1.87 -4.84
CA TYR A 93 9.55 1.80 -4.97
C TYR A 93 9.94 1.91 -6.45
N PRO A 94 10.07 3.14 -7.01
CA PRO A 94 10.27 3.35 -8.45
C PRO A 94 11.53 2.68 -9.00
N GLU A 95 12.61 2.63 -8.19
CA GLU A 95 13.90 2.03 -8.58
C GLU A 95 13.93 0.50 -8.44
N GLY A 96 12.86 -0.11 -7.92
CA GLY A 96 12.64 -1.56 -7.86
C GLY A 96 13.78 -2.33 -7.24
N GLU A 97 14.17 -3.41 -7.93
CA GLU A 97 15.17 -4.37 -7.44
C GLU A 97 16.56 -3.78 -7.19
N SER A 98 16.93 -2.72 -7.89
CA SER A 98 18.28 -2.15 -7.83
C SER A 98 18.64 -1.59 -6.45
N VAL A 99 17.64 -1.16 -5.67
CA VAL A 99 17.79 -0.58 -4.34
C VAL A 99 17.09 -1.38 -3.23
N ALA A 100 16.42 -2.49 -3.59
CA ALA A 100 15.54 -3.23 -2.68
C ALA A 100 16.21 -3.62 -1.36
N HIS A 101 17.45 -4.11 -1.38
CA HIS A 101 18.17 -4.52 -0.17
C HIS A 101 18.55 -3.35 0.75
N VAL A 102 18.68 -2.14 0.20
CA VAL A 102 19.02 -0.95 1.00
C VAL A 102 17.77 -0.28 1.50
N VAL A 103 16.80 -0.04 0.62
CA VAL A 103 15.55 0.64 0.96
C VAL A 103 14.68 -0.27 1.84
N GLY A 104 14.56 -1.55 1.51
CA GLY A 104 13.66 -2.48 2.17
C GLY A 104 12.21 -2.32 1.71
N PHE A 105 11.28 -2.70 2.55
CA PHE A 105 9.85 -2.61 2.27
C PHE A 105 9.02 -2.45 3.55
N THR A 106 7.77 -2.03 3.40
CA THR A 106 6.78 -1.93 4.48
C THR A 106 5.76 -3.05 4.38
N ASN A 107 5.10 -3.36 5.50
CA ASN A 107 3.92 -4.23 5.52
C ASN A 107 2.65 -3.44 5.12
N VAL A 108 1.50 -4.13 5.13
CA VAL A 108 0.18 -3.54 4.79
C VAL A 108 -0.26 -2.45 5.78
N GLU A 109 0.31 -2.42 6.96
CA GLU A 109 0.07 -1.40 8.00
C GLU A 109 1.07 -0.24 7.93
N ASP A 110 1.83 -0.14 6.82
CA ASP A 110 2.86 0.87 6.56
C ASP A 110 4.04 0.88 7.55
N HIS A 111 4.28 -0.25 8.24
CA HIS A 111 5.46 -0.41 9.11
C HIS A 111 6.63 -1.02 8.34
N GLY A 112 7.80 -0.43 8.48
CA GLY A 112 9.04 -0.93 7.88
C GLY A 112 9.39 -2.35 8.35
N GLN A 113 9.77 -3.21 7.41
CA GLN A 113 10.11 -4.61 7.68
C GLN A 113 11.60 -4.89 7.49
N GLU A 114 12.25 -4.20 6.57
CA GLU A 114 13.67 -4.36 6.25
C GLU A 114 14.29 -3.03 5.82
N GLY A 115 15.62 -2.98 5.77
CA GLY A 115 16.40 -1.87 5.23
C GLY A 115 16.17 -0.54 5.92
N MET A 116 16.19 0.53 5.13
CA MET A 116 15.97 1.90 5.61
C MET A 116 14.53 2.12 6.06
N GLU A 117 13.54 1.43 5.45
CA GLU A 117 12.16 1.49 5.91
C GLU A 117 12.02 1.03 7.37
N LEU A 118 12.73 -0.04 7.77
CA LEU A 118 12.73 -0.50 9.16
C LEU A 118 13.59 0.40 10.06
N ALA A 119 14.79 0.76 9.60
CA ALA A 119 15.72 1.53 10.43
C ALA A 119 15.20 2.92 10.81
N PHE A 120 14.38 3.51 9.94
CA PHE A 120 13.83 4.87 10.09
C PHE A 120 12.29 4.87 10.13
N ASP A 121 11.67 3.76 10.52
CA ASP A 121 10.20 3.64 10.56
C ASP A 121 9.55 4.77 11.37
N SER A 122 10.11 5.12 12.52
CA SER A 122 9.59 6.18 13.40
C SER A 122 9.61 7.57 12.78
N GLU A 123 10.60 7.87 11.94
CA GLU A 123 10.73 9.15 11.24
C GLU A 123 9.85 9.20 10.00
N LEU A 124 9.75 8.08 9.29
CA LEU A 124 8.97 7.96 8.04
C LEU A 124 7.46 7.87 8.27
N ALA A 125 7.04 7.22 9.36
CA ALA A 125 5.62 6.96 9.65
C ALA A 125 4.80 8.22 9.98
N GLY A 126 5.46 9.30 10.48
CA GLY A 126 4.76 10.48 10.97
C GLY A 126 3.90 10.18 12.21
N LYS A 127 2.87 10.98 12.43
CA LYS A 127 1.94 10.81 13.55
C LYS A 127 0.50 10.76 13.06
N ALA A 128 -0.21 9.72 13.43
CA ALA A 128 -1.63 9.60 13.13
C ALA A 128 -2.43 10.69 13.85
N GLY A 129 -3.34 11.33 13.12
CA GLY A 129 -4.33 12.21 13.70
C GLY A 129 -5.45 11.45 14.41
N SER A 130 -6.30 12.17 15.13
CA SER A 130 -7.52 11.64 15.74
C SER A 130 -8.75 12.36 15.21
N LEU A 131 -9.83 11.60 15.03
CA LEU A 131 -11.12 12.12 14.57
C LEU A 131 -12.20 11.72 15.57
N ARG A 132 -12.93 12.70 16.08
CA ARG A 132 -14.11 12.44 16.91
C ARG A 132 -15.30 12.14 16.01
N VAL A 133 -15.94 11.00 16.24
CA VAL A 133 -17.10 10.55 15.45
C VAL A 133 -18.26 10.20 16.36
N ILE A 134 -19.48 10.46 15.90
CA ILE A 134 -20.70 9.90 16.51
C ILE A 134 -20.96 8.54 15.88
N LYS A 135 -21.14 7.54 16.73
CA LYS A 135 -21.53 6.18 16.31
C LYS A 135 -22.98 5.92 16.71
N ASP A 136 -23.71 5.19 15.88
CA ASP A 136 -25.04 4.67 16.24
C ASP A 136 -24.94 3.53 17.25
N GLY A 137 -26.12 3.03 17.70
CA GLY A 137 -26.17 1.91 18.65
C GLY A 137 -25.58 0.59 18.15
N ARG A 138 -25.26 0.49 16.83
CA ARG A 138 -24.59 -0.65 16.20
C ARG A 138 -23.10 -0.37 15.92
N GLY A 139 -22.56 0.75 16.42
CA GLY A 139 -21.15 1.10 16.25
C GLY A 139 -20.80 1.74 14.91
N ARG A 140 -21.77 2.04 14.03
CA ARG A 140 -21.52 2.68 12.73
C ARG A 140 -21.30 4.18 12.91
N VAL A 141 -20.32 4.73 12.18
CA VAL A 141 -20.07 6.17 12.16
C VAL A 141 -21.21 6.88 11.44
N VAL A 142 -21.97 7.69 12.16
CA VAL A 142 -23.08 8.48 11.62
C VAL A 142 -22.62 9.87 11.21
N GLN A 143 -21.74 10.48 12.00
CA GLN A 143 -21.25 11.83 11.75
C GLN A 143 -19.84 12.01 12.30
N GLY A 144 -18.96 12.69 11.54
CA GLY A 144 -17.70 13.22 12.02
C GLY A 144 -17.91 14.59 12.64
N ILE A 145 -17.41 14.81 13.87
CA ILE A 145 -17.53 16.12 14.56
C ILE A 145 -16.36 17.04 14.22
N GLY A 146 -15.33 16.51 13.59
CA GLY A 146 -14.10 17.22 13.21
C GLY A 146 -12.85 16.50 13.71
N ALA A 147 -11.70 16.95 13.21
CA ALA A 147 -10.40 16.44 13.67
C ALA A 147 -10.15 16.95 15.10
N GLU A 148 -9.85 16.04 16.02
CA GLU A 148 -9.38 16.39 17.37
C GLU A 148 -7.90 16.74 17.35
N THR A 149 -7.13 16.01 16.53
CA THR A 149 -5.72 16.27 16.25
C THR A 149 -5.46 16.04 14.78
N PRO A 150 -4.88 17.00 14.03
CA PRO A 150 -4.50 16.77 12.65
C PRO A 150 -3.35 15.73 12.56
N PRO A 151 -3.27 14.93 11.49
CA PRO A 151 -2.11 14.08 11.25
C PRO A 151 -0.88 14.93 10.94
N GLU A 152 0.30 14.43 11.34
CA GLU A 152 1.60 15.00 10.99
C GLU A 152 2.30 14.04 10.02
N ASP A 153 2.69 14.53 8.84
CA ASP A 153 3.44 13.72 7.86
C ASP A 153 4.81 13.32 8.41
N GLY A 154 5.31 12.17 7.97
CA GLY A 154 6.67 11.73 8.25
C GLY A 154 7.72 12.62 7.59
N ARG A 155 8.98 12.40 7.95
CA ARG A 155 10.11 13.16 7.41
C ARG A 155 10.73 12.44 6.25
N ASP A 156 11.10 13.19 5.21
CA ASP A 156 11.90 12.67 4.12
C ASP A 156 13.32 12.35 4.59
N ILE A 157 13.82 11.18 4.17
CA ILE A 157 15.18 10.74 4.45
C ILE A 157 15.97 10.73 3.14
N GLN A 158 17.11 11.40 3.15
CA GLN A 158 18.03 11.42 2.04
C GLN A 158 19.22 10.49 2.33
N LEU A 159 19.45 9.54 1.43
CA LEU A 159 20.54 8.58 1.49
C LEU A 159 21.77 9.10 0.73
N SER A 160 22.93 8.55 1.03
CA SER A 160 24.17 8.83 0.31
C SER A 160 24.29 8.11 -1.05
N ILE A 161 23.32 7.24 -1.38
CA ILE A 161 23.29 6.46 -2.62
C ILE A 161 23.11 7.38 -3.82
N ASP A 162 23.82 7.08 -4.91
CA ASP A 162 23.54 7.58 -6.25
C ASP A 162 22.81 6.50 -7.02
N SER A 163 21.55 6.75 -7.38
CA SER A 163 20.66 5.75 -8.02
C SER A 163 21.19 5.28 -9.38
N LYS A 164 21.87 6.15 -10.12
CA LYS A 164 22.44 5.78 -11.43
C LYS A 164 23.62 4.82 -11.27
N VAL A 165 24.50 5.10 -10.34
CA VAL A 165 25.65 4.22 -10.02
C VAL A 165 25.14 2.89 -9.47
N GLN A 166 24.19 2.94 -8.56
CA GLN A 166 23.57 1.76 -7.95
C GLN A 166 22.89 0.87 -9.00
N PHE A 167 22.09 1.45 -9.89
CA PHE A 167 21.41 0.73 -10.96
C PHE A 167 22.39 0.06 -11.94
N PHE A 168 23.42 0.79 -12.35
CA PHE A 168 24.44 0.26 -13.26
C PHE A 168 25.23 -0.89 -12.62
N ALA A 169 25.64 -0.72 -11.36
CA ALA A 169 26.33 -1.75 -10.60
C ALA A 169 25.45 -3.01 -10.41
N TYR A 170 24.19 -2.80 -10.05
CA TYR A 170 23.21 -3.89 -9.92
C TYR A 170 23.03 -4.67 -11.23
N GLN A 171 22.83 -3.99 -12.36
CA GLN A 171 22.67 -4.67 -13.65
C GLN A 171 23.88 -5.54 -13.99
N LYS A 172 25.10 -4.98 -13.86
CA LYS A 172 26.33 -5.71 -14.16
C LYS A 172 26.53 -6.91 -13.24
N LEU A 173 26.25 -6.73 -11.97
CA LEU A 173 26.32 -7.82 -10.99
C LEU A 173 25.32 -8.93 -11.31
N ARG A 174 24.05 -8.58 -11.53
CA ARG A 174 22.98 -9.53 -11.88
C ARG A 174 23.33 -10.34 -13.12
N ASP A 175 23.76 -9.68 -14.19
CA ASP A 175 24.11 -10.34 -15.46
C ASP A 175 25.29 -11.31 -15.25
N THR A 176 26.27 -10.90 -14.44
CA THR A 176 27.44 -11.75 -14.10
C THR A 176 27.04 -12.97 -13.26
N VAL A 177 26.19 -12.77 -12.25
CA VAL A 177 25.66 -13.85 -11.40
C VAL A 177 24.90 -14.88 -12.24
N ILE A 178 24.05 -14.43 -13.16
CA ILE A 178 23.26 -15.30 -14.06
C ILE A 178 24.22 -16.05 -15.02
N ALA A 179 25.12 -15.34 -15.69
CA ALA A 179 26.04 -15.93 -16.67
C ALA A 179 26.93 -17.03 -16.06
N ASN A 180 27.34 -16.85 -14.79
CA ASN A 180 28.20 -17.79 -14.10
C ASN A 180 27.43 -18.78 -13.21
N LYS A 181 26.09 -18.76 -13.23
CA LYS A 181 25.24 -19.60 -12.37
C LYS A 181 25.63 -19.53 -10.89
N ALA A 182 26.09 -18.33 -10.45
CA ALA A 182 26.49 -18.11 -9.07
C ALA A 182 25.27 -18.01 -8.15
N LYS A 183 25.43 -18.36 -6.88
CA LYS A 183 24.34 -18.27 -5.88
C LYS A 183 24.10 -16.85 -5.41
N ALA A 184 25.14 -16.03 -5.39
CA ALA A 184 25.11 -14.64 -4.96
C ALA A 184 26.33 -13.88 -5.52
N GLY A 185 26.32 -12.57 -5.40
CA GLY A 185 27.44 -11.70 -5.74
C GLY A 185 27.37 -10.38 -4.99
N SER A 186 28.47 -9.68 -4.92
CA SER A 186 28.56 -8.32 -4.39
C SER A 186 29.48 -7.50 -5.27
N VAL A 187 29.28 -6.18 -5.27
CA VAL A 187 30.11 -5.23 -5.98
C VAL A 187 30.48 -4.09 -5.06
N VAL A 188 31.74 -3.64 -5.14
CA VAL A 188 32.24 -2.48 -4.42
C VAL A 188 32.68 -1.46 -5.45
N VAL A 189 32.17 -0.24 -5.32
CA VAL A 189 32.55 0.90 -6.17
C VAL A 189 33.26 1.94 -5.31
N LEU A 190 34.45 2.31 -5.68
CA LEU A 190 35.29 3.29 -4.96
C LEU A 190 35.62 4.44 -5.88
N ASP A 191 35.72 5.65 -5.32
CA ASP A 191 36.30 6.79 -6.01
C ASP A 191 37.80 6.57 -6.14
N ALA A 192 38.35 6.73 -7.36
CA ALA A 192 39.75 6.48 -7.62
C ALA A 192 40.70 7.50 -6.97
N HIS A 193 40.19 8.66 -6.55
CA HIS A 193 40.99 9.74 -5.95
C HIS A 193 40.90 9.77 -4.42
N THR A 194 39.75 9.35 -3.87
CA THR A 194 39.50 9.47 -2.42
C THR A 194 39.40 8.12 -1.68
N GLY A 195 39.23 7.05 -2.39
CA GLY A 195 39.12 5.68 -1.85
C GLY A 195 37.72 5.33 -1.44
#